data_0f8346e97bbe6e1b49a26bd8c37033ea
#
_entry.id   0f8346e97bbe6e1b49a26bd8c37033ea
#
_cell.length_a   1.000
_cell.length_b   1.000
_cell.length_c   1.000
_cell.angle_alpha   90.00
_cell.angle_beta   90.00
_cell.angle_gamma   90.00
#
_symmetry.space_group_name_H-M   'P 1'
#
loop_
_entity.id
_entity.type
_entity.pdbx_description
1 polymer ?
#
loop_
_entity_poly.entity_id
_entity_poly.type
_entity_poly.pdbx_seq_one_letter_code
_entity_poly.pdbx_strand_id
1 'polypeptide(L)'
;GIWQEVGWGSIIYLSALSSVDSQLYEAAAIDGANRWKQTLHVTLPGIMPTIIIMLILRMGSLMSMGYEKTILLYNPSTYDTADIISSYVYRSGLIQQDWSYSTAIDLFNSVINCILLVVTNQISKRTTESSLW
;
A
#
# COMPACT_ATOMS: atom_id res chain seq x y z
N GLY A 1 -12.93 0.40 -2.70
CA GLY A 1 -12.88 0.94 -1.36
C GLY A 1 -12.52 -0.12 -0.32
N ILE A 2 -12.62 0.26 0.96
CA ILE A 2 -12.26 -0.60 2.11
C ILE A 2 -12.92 -1.98 2.02
N TRP A 3 -14.20 -2.05 1.72
CA TRP A 3 -14.95 -3.31 1.58
C TRP A 3 -14.34 -4.28 0.56
N GLN A 4 -13.84 -3.77 -0.54
CA GLN A 4 -13.28 -4.58 -1.63
C GLN A 4 -11.90 -5.17 -1.27
N GLU A 5 -11.09 -4.43 -0.51
CA GLU A 5 -9.68 -4.75 -0.28
C GLU A 5 -9.41 -5.36 1.10
N VAL A 6 -10.34 -5.21 2.06
CA VAL A 6 -10.13 -5.64 3.44
C VAL A 6 -9.91 -7.15 3.55
N GLY A 7 -10.61 -7.94 2.75
CA GLY A 7 -10.48 -9.41 2.78
C GLY A 7 -9.07 -9.87 2.38
N TRP A 8 -8.55 -9.35 1.28
CA TRP A 8 -7.21 -9.70 0.81
C TRP A 8 -6.11 -9.28 1.78
N GLY A 9 -6.17 -8.05 2.28
CA GLY A 9 -5.24 -7.55 3.28
C GLY A 9 -5.28 -8.37 4.58
N SER A 10 -6.47 -8.74 5.04
CA SER A 10 -6.65 -9.55 6.25
C SER A 10 -6.00 -10.92 6.15
N ILE A 11 -6.08 -11.60 5.00
CA ILE A 11 -5.45 -12.91 4.79
C ILE A 11 -3.94 -12.83 4.94
N ILE A 12 -3.30 -11.81 4.37
CA ILE A 12 -1.85 -11.61 4.46
C ILE A 12 -1.43 -11.39 5.91
N TYR A 13 -2.13 -10.53 6.65
CA TYR A 13 -1.80 -10.30 8.06
C TYR A 13 -2.11 -11.50 8.96
N LEU A 14 -3.18 -12.26 8.69
CA LEU A 14 -3.47 -13.50 9.42
C LEU A 14 -2.38 -14.55 9.18
N SER A 15 -1.88 -14.69 7.96
CA SER A 15 -0.76 -15.57 7.66
C SER A 15 0.50 -15.16 8.41
N ALA A 16 0.82 -13.85 8.43
CA ALA A 16 1.96 -13.34 9.17
C ALA A 16 1.83 -13.57 10.68
N LEU A 17 0.64 -13.36 11.24
CA LEU A 17 0.34 -13.64 12.66
C LEU A 17 0.52 -15.12 13.01
N SER A 18 0.11 -16.03 12.12
CA SER A 18 0.25 -17.47 12.32
C SER A 18 1.71 -17.94 12.24
N SER A 19 2.61 -17.17 11.65
CA SER A 19 4.03 -17.49 11.57
C SER A 19 4.84 -17.08 12.81
N VAL A 20 4.25 -16.31 13.73
CA VAL A 20 4.91 -15.91 14.98
C VAL A 20 4.99 -17.12 15.91
N ASP A 21 6.20 -17.40 16.42
CA ASP A 21 6.43 -18.55 17.28
C ASP A 21 5.61 -18.47 18.58
N SER A 22 4.86 -19.54 18.87
CA SER A 22 4.05 -19.63 20.08
C SER A 22 4.89 -19.63 21.37
N GLN A 23 6.14 -20.10 21.31
CA GLN A 23 7.06 -20.09 22.45
C GLN A 23 7.34 -18.68 22.98
N LEU A 24 7.33 -17.67 22.10
CA LEU A 24 7.48 -16.28 22.51
C LEU A 24 6.33 -15.78 23.37
N TYR A 25 5.10 -16.24 23.09
CA TYR A 25 3.94 -15.90 23.90
C TYR A 25 3.95 -16.61 25.26
N GLU A 26 4.41 -17.87 25.29
CA GLU A 26 4.57 -18.63 26.52
C GLU A 26 5.63 -18.00 27.43
N ALA A 27 6.78 -17.63 26.88
CA ALA A 27 7.82 -16.92 27.60
C ALA A 27 7.32 -15.58 28.16
N ALA A 28 6.65 -14.78 27.34
CA ALA A 28 6.06 -13.52 27.76
C ALA A 28 4.99 -13.69 28.86
N ALA A 29 4.25 -14.80 28.84
CA ALA A 29 3.27 -15.11 29.88
C ALA A 29 3.95 -15.47 31.22
N ILE A 30 5.05 -16.21 31.20
CA ILE A 30 5.88 -16.52 32.37
C ILE A 30 6.45 -15.24 33.00
N ASP A 31 6.85 -14.27 32.15
CA ASP A 31 7.35 -12.95 32.57
C ASP A 31 6.21 -12.03 33.10
N GLY A 32 4.96 -12.51 33.16
CA GLY A 32 3.81 -11.74 33.66
C GLY A 32 3.28 -10.70 32.69
N ALA A 33 3.57 -10.84 31.39
CA ALA A 33 3.03 -9.95 30.37
C ALA A 33 1.55 -10.23 30.13
N ASN A 34 0.71 -9.20 30.29
CA ASN A 34 -0.70 -9.26 29.90
C ASN A 34 -0.82 -9.25 28.36
N ARG A 35 -2.03 -9.53 27.83
CA ARG A 35 -2.31 -9.58 26.37
C ARG A 35 -1.86 -8.32 25.62
N TRP A 36 -2.00 -7.16 26.25
CA TRP A 36 -1.61 -5.89 25.66
C TRP A 36 -0.07 -5.77 25.49
N LYS A 37 0.66 -6.20 26.51
CA LYS A 37 2.14 -6.26 26.44
C LYS A 37 2.61 -7.30 25.44
N GLN A 38 1.99 -8.48 25.38
CA GLN A 38 2.30 -9.50 24.37
C GLN A 38 2.06 -9.00 22.96
N THR A 39 0.96 -8.28 22.71
CA THR A 39 0.69 -7.69 21.40
C THR A 39 1.77 -6.67 21.01
N LEU A 40 2.19 -5.81 21.92
CA LEU A 40 3.13 -4.73 21.63
C LEU A 40 4.57 -5.23 21.47
N HIS A 41 5.00 -6.24 22.24
CA HIS A 41 6.40 -6.66 22.34
C HIS A 41 6.70 -8.00 21.65
N VAL A 42 5.67 -8.80 21.32
CA VAL A 42 5.83 -10.08 20.62
C VAL A 42 5.16 -10.03 19.25
N THR A 43 3.85 -9.78 19.23
CA THR A 43 3.08 -9.84 17.98
C THR A 43 3.51 -8.75 16.98
N LEU A 44 3.52 -7.50 17.40
CA LEU A 44 3.80 -6.37 16.52
C LEU A 44 5.21 -6.42 15.93
N PRO A 45 6.28 -6.68 16.71
CA PRO A 45 7.61 -6.89 16.16
C PRO A 45 7.69 -8.11 15.23
N GLY A 46 7.01 -9.21 15.59
CA GLY A 46 7.00 -10.43 14.79
C GLY A 46 6.42 -10.26 13.38
N ILE A 47 5.39 -9.43 13.24
CA ILE A 47 4.77 -9.14 11.93
C ILE A 47 5.30 -7.87 11.25
N MET A 48 6.25 -7.16 11.88
CA MET A 48 6.78 -5.88 11.37
C MET A 48 7.32 -5.98 9.93
N PRO A 49 8.05 -7.04 9.52
CA PRO A 49 8.48 -7.19 8.14
C PRO A 49 7.31 -7.19 7.15
N THR A 50 6.23 -7.88 7.49
CA THR A 50 5.02 -7.93 6.64
C THR A 50 4.35 -6.57 6.55
N ILE A 51 4.24 -5.83 7.66
CA ILE A 51 3.69 -4.47 7.68
C ILE A 51 4.49 -3.56 6.75
N ILE A 52 5.81 -3.63 6.82
CA ILE A 52 6.71 -2.79 6.01
C ILE A 52 6.58 -3.13 4.53
N ILE A 53 6.59 -4.40 4.16
CA ILE A 53 6.43 -4.83 2.77
C ILE A 53 5.09 -4.33 2.22
N MET A 54 4.01 -4.53 2.97
CA MET A 54 2.68 -4.06 2.56
C MET A 54 2.61 -2.53 2.44
N LEU A 55 3.29 -1.79 3.32
CA LEU A 55 3.41 -0.34 3.24
C LEU A 55 4.14 0.10 1.95
N ILE A 56 5.29 -0.51 1.65
CA ILE A 56 6.09 -0.18 0.46
C ILE A 56 5.27 -0.46 -0.82
N LEU A 57 4.61 -1.61 -0.90
CA LEU A 57 3.75 -1.96 -2.03
C LEU A 57 2.58 -0.96 -2.19
N ARG A 58 2.00 -0.52 -1.08
CA ARG A 58 0.92 0.47 -1.09
C ARG A 58 1.39 1.85 -1.55
N MET A 59 2.57 2.25 -1.13
CA MET A 59 3.18 3.50 -1.57
C MET A 59 3.51 3.49 -3.08
N GLY A 60 3.97 2.35 -3.62
CA GLY A 60 4.24 2.19 -5.04
C GLY A 60 2.98 2.26 -5.93
N SER A 61 1.78 2.03 -5.39
CA SER A 61 0.51 2.12 -6.12
C SER A 61 -0.34 3.35 -5.77
N LEU A 62 0.20 4.27 -4.97
CA LEU A 62 -0.56 5.39 -4.41
C LEU A 62 -1.21 6.27 -5.48
N MET A 63 -0.47 6.59 -6.54
CA MET A 63 -0.92 7.49 -7.61
C MET A 63 -1.96 6.85 -8.56
N SER A 64 -2.06 5.52 -8.56
CA SER A 64 -3.03 4.78 -9.40
C SER A 64 -4.31 4.40 -8.66
N MET A 65 -4.40 4.76 -7.36
CA MET A 65 -5.50 4.36 -6.50
C MET A 65 -6.81 5.04 -6.90
N GLY A 66 -7.87 4.25 -7.03
CA GLY A 66 -9.21 4.78 -7.30
C GLY A 66 -9.56 4.95 -8.79
N TYR A 67 -8.64 4.68 -9.72
CA TYR A 67 -8.84 4.82 -11.16
C TYR A 67 -10.15 4.19 -11.67
N GLU A 68 -10.37 2.91 -11.43
CA GLU A 68 -11.57 2.20 -11.91
C GLU A 68 -12.86 2.84 -11.39
N LYS A 69 -12.89 3.21 -10.11
CA LYS A 69 -14.07 3.82 -9.49
C LYS A 69 -14.34 5.21 -10.04
N THR A 70 -13.27 5.98 -10.27
CA THR A 70 -13.38 7.31 -10.85
C THR A 70 -13.96 7.23 -12.26
N ILE A 71 -13.43 6.35 -13.13
CA ILE A 71 -13.93 6.19 -14.50
C ILE A 71 -15.39 5.72 -14.54
N LEU A 72 -15.78 4.81 -13.65
CA LEU A 72 -17.14 4.27 -13.64
C LEU A 72 -18.19 5.26 -13.11
N LEU A 73 -17.79 6.18 -12.24
CA LEU A 73 -18.72 7.05 -11.52
C LEU A 73 -18.71 8.51 -12.02
N TYR A 74 -17.65 8.94 -12.70
CA TYR A 74 -17.54 10.34 -13.11
C TYR A 74 -18.26 10.60 -14.43
N ASN A 75 -18.67 11.85 -14.62
CA ASN A 75 -19.33 12.34 -15.82
C ASN A 75 -18.83 13.77 -16.14
N PRO A 76 -19.14 14.34 -17.32
CA PRO A 76 -18.65 15.65 -17.71
C PRO A 76 -18.88 16.78 -16.70
N SER A 77 -19.94 16.70 -15.89
CA SER A 77 -20.25 17.72 -14.88
C SER A 77 -19.41 17.58 -13.60
N THR A 78 -18.72 16.46 -13.40
CA THR A 78 -17.89 16.17 -12.22
C THR A 78 -16.39 16.17 -12.50
N TYR A 79 -15.94 16.39 -13.74
CA TYR A 79 -14.51 16.36 -14.10
C TYR A 79 -13.68 17.32 -13.27
N ASP A 80 -14.14 18.54 -13.03
CA ASP A 80 -13.39 19.56 -12.30
C ASP A 80 -13.07 19.19 -10.84
N THR A 81 -13.85 18.27 -10.26
CA THR A 81 -13.74 17.91 -8.83
C THR A 81 -13.33 16.46 -8.59
N ALA A 82 -13.56 15.57 -9.55
CA ALA A 82 -13.36 14.13 -9.39
C ALA A 82 -12.20 13.57 -10.25
N ASP A 83 -11.59 14.38 -11.10
CA ASP A 83 -10.53 13.93 -12.00
C ASP A 83 -9.24 13.63 -11.23
N ILE A 84 -8.63 12.50 -11.54
CA ILE A 84 -7.32 12.08 -11.06
C ILE A 84 -6.38 11.93 -12.25
N ILE A 85 -5.07 11.90 -12.01
CA ILE A 85 -4.07 11.80 -13.09
C ILE A 85 -4.38 10.62 -14.02
N SER A 86 -4.69 9.45 -13.46
CA SER A 86 -4.97 8.25 -14.26
C SER A 86 -6.27 8.36 -15.10
N SER A 87 -7.32 9.03 -14.60
CA SER A 87 -8.55 9.25 -15.40
C SER A 87 -8.33 10.30 -16.46
N TYR A 88 -7.51 11.30 -16.20
CA TYR A 88 -7.10 12.30 -17.18
C TYR A 88 -6.29 11.67 -18.33
N VAL A 89 -5.31 10.82 -18.00
CA VAL A 89 -4.53 10.06 -18.99
C VAL A 89 -5.43 9.19 -19.86
N TYR A 90 -6.39 8.49 -19.26
CA TYR A 90 -7.37 7.70 -19.98
C TYR A 90 -8.18 8.55 -20.98
N ARG A 91 -8.69 9.69 -20.54
CA ARG A 91 -9.50 10.59 -21.38
C ARG A 91 -8.67 11.20 -22.52
N SER A 92 -7.49 11.70 -22.21
CA SER A 92 -6.61 12.30 -23.22
C SER A 92 -6.09 11.26 -24.23
N GLY A 93 -5.68 10.09 -23.77
CA GLY A 93 -5.14 9.04 -24.62
C GLY A 93 -6.20 8.31 -25.44
N LEU A 94 -7.21 7.75 -24.79
CA LEU A 94 -8.17 6.86 -25.47
C LEU A 94 -9.33 7.62 -26.10
N ILE A 95 -9.84 8.69 -25.45
CA ILE A 95 -11.00 9.41 -25.98
C ILE A 95 -10.55 10.51 -26.96
N GLN A 96 -9.54 11.30 -26.61
CA GLN A 96 -9.04 12.39 -27.46
C GLN A 96 -7.98 11.92 -28.46
N GLN A 97 -7.52 10.68 -28.37
CA GLN A 97 -6.50 10.06 -29.23
C GLN A 97 -5.13 10.77 -29.22
N ASP A 98 -4.82 11.50 -28.15
CA ASP A 98 -3.52 12.13 -27.95
C ASP A 98 -2.59 11.19 -27.17
N TRP A 99 -2.11 10.19 -27.88
CA TRP A 99 -1.27 9.12 -27.31
C TRP A 99 0.08 9.64 -26.80
N SER A 100 0.69 10.58 -27.52
CA SER A 100 2.00 11.11 -27.15
C SER A 100 1.94 11.86 -25.82
N TYR A 101 0.97 12.72 -25.65
CA TYR A 101 0.78 13.50 -24.45
C TYR A 101 0.41 12.62 -23.25
N SER A 102 -0.51 11.68 -23.45
CA SER A 102 -0.92 10.74 -22.41
C SER A 102 0.22 9.84 -21.93
N THR A 103 1.04 9.34 -22.87
CA THR A 103 2.22 8.54 -22.53
C THR A 103 3.24 9.35 -21.72
N ALA A 104 3.43 10.62 -22.04
CA ALA A 104 4.33 11.50 -21.29
C ALA A 104 3.85 11.71 -19.85
N ILE A 105 2.55 11.92 -19.62
CA ILE A 105 1.98 12.08 -18.28
C ILE A 105 2.09 10.78 -17.49
N ASP A 106 1.80 9.63 -18.11
CA ASP A 106 1.88 8.33 -17.44
C ASP A 106 3.31 7.96 -17.07
N LEU A 107 4.28 8.30 -17.94
CA LEU A 107 5.70 8.14 -17.63
C LEU A 107 6.10 9.02 -16.43
N PHE A 108 5.68 10.27 -16.40
CA PHE A 108 5.91 11.15 -15.26
C PHE A 108 5.31 10.60 -13.96
N ASN A 109 4.08 10.09 -14.02
CA ASN A 109 3.40 9.45 -12.90
C ASN A 109 4.18 8.21 -12.40
N SER A 110 4.69 7.39 -13.33
CA SER A 110 5.50 6.22 -13.02
C SER A 110 6.83 6.57 -12.34
N VAL A 111 7.48 7.67 -12.77
CA VAL A 111 8.69 8.18 -12.12
C VAL A 111 8.41 8.61 -10.67
N ILE A 112 7.31 9.32 -10.44
CA ILE A 112 6.90 9.70 -9.07
C ILE A 112 6.67 8.46 -8.20
N ASN A 113 5.94 7.46 -8.71
CA ASN A 113 5.70 6.20 -7.99
C ASN A 113 7.02 5.48 -7.66
N CYS A 114 7.95 5.44 -8.60
CA CYS A 114 9.27 4.86 -8.39
C CYS A 114 10.06 5.60 -7.28
N ILE A 115 10.04 6.93 -7.31
CA ILE A 115 10.68 7.74 -6.26
C ILE A 115 10.05 7.46 -4.90
N LEU A 116 8.72 7.45 -4.79
CA LEU A 116 8.02 7.15 -3.54
C LEU A 116 8.38 5.76 -3.02
N LEU A 117 8.45 4.75 -3.89
CA LEU A 117 8.82 3.40 -3.53
C LEU A 117 10.26 3.34 -2.99
N VAL A 118 11.22 3.93 -3.69
CA VAL A 118 12.64 3.95 -3.28
C VAL A 118 12.81 4.69 -1.95
N VAL A 119 12.18 5.86 -1.81
CA VAL A 119 12.25 6.64 -0.57
C VAL A 119 11.66 5.86 0.61
N THR A 120 10.49 5.25 0.42
CA THR A 120 9.83 4.45 1.46
C THR A 120 10.69 3.24 1.84
N ASN A 121 11.27 2.53 0.85
CA ASN A 121 12.17 1.41 1.09
C ASN A 121 13.41 1.85 1.88
N GLN A 122 14.02 2.98 1.53
CA GLN A 122 15.19 3.50 2.25
C GLN A 122 14.87 3.92 3.70
N ILE A 123 13.72 4.54 3.91
CA ILE A 123 13.26 4.91 5.27
C ILE A 123 13.03 3.63 6.09
N SER A 124 12.34 2.64 5.53
CA SER A 124 12.08 1.35 6.17
C SER A 124 13.36 0.62 6.56
N LYS A 125 14.35 0.59 5.66
CA LYS A 125 15.66 -0.02 5.92
C LYS A 125 16.40 0.62 7.10
N ARG A 126 16.31 1.94 7.25
CA ARG A 126 16.94 2.67 8.37
C ARG A 126 16.21 2.50 9.69
N THR A 127 14.90 2.29 9.66
CA THR A 127 14.07 2.29 10.87
C THR A 127 13.89 0.89 11.45
N THR A 128 13.86 -0.16 10.61
CA THR A 128 13.42 -1.50 11.06
C THR A 128 14.32 -2.62 10.52
N GLU A 129 15.39 -2.30 9.80
CA GLU A 129 16.27 -3.26 9.11
C GLU A 129 15.54 -4.18 8.11
N SER A 130 14.26 -3.93 7.87
CA SER A 130 13.44 -4.67 6.91
C SER A 130 13.25 -3.84 5.65
N SER A 131 13.58 -4.43 4.50
CA SER A 131 13.47 -3.78 3.19
C SER A 131 13.16 -4.82 2.11
N LEU A 132 12.80 -4.36 0.91
CA LEU A 132 12.61 -5.26 -0.24
C LEU A 132 13.95 -5.72 -0.84
N TRP A 133 14.98 -4.88 -0.76
CA TRP A 133 16.36 -5.16 -1.23
C TRP A 133 17.40 -4.40 -0.41
#